data_f2816afa3a28e0a04101ab492410fc9e
#
_entry.id   f2816afa3a28e0a04101ab492410fc9e
#
_cell.length_a   1.000
_cell.length_b   1.000
_cell.length_c   1.000
_cell.angle_alpha   90.00
_cell.angle_beta   90.00
_cell.angle_gamma   90.00
#
_symmetry.space_group_name_H-M   'P 1'
#
loop_
_entity.id
_entity.type
_entity.pdbx_description
1 polymer ?
#
loop_
_entity_poly.entity_id
_entity_poly.type
_entity_poly.pdbx_seq_one_letter_code
_entity_poly.pdbx_strand_id
1 'polypeptide(L)'
;TFYLSEFKNNTNRYCDFEVAEELSDAFDRSLSDQQNEVEQFKLAYMAISGSRLDEKEAQRMMEQLGIINLPDPQAKVGYVTKDINKDFNEYHLDKLKKLYYTVTKSIDFNDEVFKSNSSGEARKWQIIALEAKTNTKEQYFKEGLKEAAETMSAFIKFRDKLDVDVSKIVFTFSRSLPTDIGYLADALPKLSPFVSKRTIINQIPFVKDPDYEMDLMNLEQGQDYPSGEYDELGGAGNDEEENNG
;
A
#
# COMPACT_ATOMS: atom_id res chain seq x y z
N THR A 1 27.61 5.51 29.95
CA THR A 1 26.39 6.22 29.49
C THR A 1 25.88 5.49 28.26
N PHE A 2 24.67 4.97 28.32
CA PHE A 2 24.02 4.42 27.15
C PHE A 2 23.44 5.59 26.35
N TYR A 3 23.83 5.70 25.09
CA TYR A 3 23.23 6.66 24.16
C TYR A 3 22.09 5.96 23.41
N LEU A 4 20.88 6.43 23.63
CA LEU A 4 19.67 5.94 22.96
C LEU A 4 19.07 7.10 22.18
N SER A 5 18.87 6.93 20.89
CA SER A 5 18.13 7.87 20.06
C SER A 5 16.70 7.38 19.91
N GLU A 6 15.73 8.22 20.21
CA GLU A 6 14.32 7.89 20.09
C GLU A 6 13.78 8.35 18.72
N PHE A 7 13.17 7.43 17.98
CA PHE A 7 12.46 7.73 16.73
C PHE A 7 10.96 7.73 16.98
N LYS A 8 10.41 8.90 17.25
CA LYS A 8 8.97 9.06 17.52
C LYS A 8 8.17 9.04 16.23
N ASN A 9 7.00 8.44 16.28
CA ASN A 9 6.03 8.48 15.19
C ASN A 9 5.20 9.79 15.22
N ASN A 10 4.87 10.27 16.41
CA ASN A 10 4.11 11.48 16.68
C ASN A 10 4.35 11.96 18.12
N THR A 11 3.72 13.08 18.51
CA THR A 11 3.83 13.66 19.85
C THR A 11 3.42 12.70 20.96
N ASN A 12 2.39 11.89 20.71
CA ASN A 12 1.82 10.96 21.70
C ASN A 12 2.54 9.61 21.75
N ARG A 13 3.50 9.36 20.86
CA ARG A 13 4.22 8.09 20.69
C ARG A 13 3.32 6.90 20.31
N TYR A 14 2.14 7.15 19.75
CA TYR A 14 1.24 6.11 19.28
C TYR A 14 1.70 5.53 17.94
N CYS A 15 1.48 4.24 17.77
CA CYS A 15 1.58 3.59 16.45
C CYS A 15 0.41 4.02 15.56
N ASP A 16 0.57 3.84 14.27
CA ASP A 16 -0.45 4.25 13.30
C ASP A 16 -1.77 3.49 13.44
N PHE A 17 -1.70 2.26 13.91
CA PHE A 17 -2.85 1.38 14.06
C PHE A 17 -3.51 1.46 15.44
N GLU A 18 -2.83 1.96 16.47
CA GLU A 18 -3.41 2.07 17.83
C GLU A 18 -4.74 2.84 17.85
N VAL A 19 -4.84 3.89 17.05
CA VAL A 19 -6.08 4.67 16.94
C VAL A 19 -7.23 3.92 16.25
N ALA A 20 -6.95 2.79 15.64
CA ALA A 20 -7.90 1.96 14.90
C ALA A 20 -7.97 0.51 15.41
N GLU A 21 -7.35 0.20 16.55
CA GLU A 21 -7.31 -1.14 17.12
C GLU A 21 -8.71 -1.70 17.33
N GLU A 22 -9.60 -0.95 17.97
CA GLU A 22 -10.99 -1.37 18.20
C GLU A 22 -11.77 -1.59 16.89
N LEU A 23 -11.47 -0.82 15.84
CA LEU A 23 -12.07 -1.01 14.52
C LEU A 23 -11.56 -2.27 13.82
N SER A 24 -10.27 -2.57 13.97
CA SER A 24 -9.66 -3.80 13.47
C SER A 24 -10.29 -5.02 14.13
N ASP A 25 -10.40 -4.99 15.46
CA ASP A 25 -11.03 -6.06 16.23
C ASP A 25 -12.53 -6.24 15.88
N ALA A 26 -13.24 -5.15 15.63
CA ALA A 26 -14.63 -5.21 15.20
C ALA A 26 -14.77 -5.82 13.80
N PHE A 27 -13.85 -5.47 12.89
CA PHE A 27 -13.80 -6.03 11.54
C PHE A 27 -13.52 -7.54 11.56
N ASP A 28 -12.52 -7.96 12.33
CA ASP A 28 -12.12 -9.37 12.45
C ASP A 28 -13.24 -10.22 13.11
N ARG A 29 -13.90 -9.67 14.12
CA ARG A 29 -15.09 -10.33 14.73
C ARG A 29 -16.21 -10.47 13.71
N SER A 30 -16.51 -9.43 12.95
CA SER A 30 -17.58 -9.47 11.94
C SER A 30 -17.27 -10.47 10.83
N LEU A 31 -16.01 -10.60 10.39
CA LEU A 31 -15.59 -11.63 9.42
C LEU A 31 -15.72 -13.04 10.01
N SER A 32 -15.30 -13.23 11.26
CA SER A 32 -15.42 -14.52 11.95
C SER A 32 -16.89 -14.94 12.11
N ASP A 33 -17.75 -13.99 12.46
CA ASP A 33 -19.19 -14.24 12.58
C ASP A 33 -19.81 -14.60 11.23
N GLN A 34 -19.43 -13.92 10.15
CA GLN A 34 -19.87 -14.29 8.81
C GLN A 34 -19.39 -15.68 8.40
N GLN A 35 -18.16 -16.04 8.71
CA GLN A 35 -17.64 -17.39 8.45
C GLN A 35 -18.44 -18.44 9.21
N ASN A 36 -18.72 -18.20 10.49
CA ASN A 36 -19.54 -19.07 11.31
C ASN A 36 -20.97 -19.18 10.75
N GLU A 37 -21.56 -18.09 10.27
CA GLU A 37 -22.88 -18.13 9.63
C GLU A 37 -22.87 -18.97 8.35
N VAL A 38 -21.85 -18.88 7.52
CA VAL A 38 -21.69 -19.71 6.32
C VAL A 38 -21.57 -21.19 6.68
N GLU A 39 -20.84 -21.52 7.74
CA GLU A 39 -20.72 -22.90 8.23
C GLU A 39 -22.05 -23.43 8.78
N GLN A 40 -22.76 -22.62 9.57
CA GLN A 40 -24.08 -22.98 10.10
C GLN A 40 -25.14 -23.10 8.99
N PHE A 41 -25.05 -22.29 7.94
CA PHE A 41 -25.95 -22.39 6.79
C PHE A 41 -25.83 -23.73 6.05
N LYS A 42 -24.65 -24.32 6.04
CA LYS A 42 -24.46 -25.69 5.50
C LYS A 42 -25.19 -26.76 6.32
N LEU A 43 -25.47 -26.46 7.59
CA LEU A 43 -26.23 -27.32 8.49
C LEU A 43 -27.72 -26.93 8.43
N ALA A 44 -28.38 -27.27 7.32
CA ALA A 44 -29.83 -27.08 7.22
C ALA A 44 -30.54 -27.98 8.24
N TYR A 45 -31.19 -27.38 9.23
CA TYR A 45 -31.98 -28.11 10.19
C TYR A 45 -33.33 -28.51 9.56
N MET A 46 -33.62 -29.78 9.59
CA MET A 46 -34.91 -30.25 9.14
C MET A 46 -35.91 -30.13 10.28
N ALA A 47 -37.01 -29.45 10.04
CA ALA A 47 -38.10 -29.32 10.95
C ALA A 47 -39.28 -30.20 10.47
N ILE A 48 -39.74 -31.09 11.33
CA ILE A 48 -40.94 -31.89 11.10
C ILE A 48 -42.01 -31.35 12.03
N SER A 49 -43.15 -30.94 11.47
CA SER A 49 -44.27 -30.46 12.26
C SER A 49 -45.52 -31.29 11.99
N GLY A 50 -46.32 -31.49 13.01
CA GLY A 50 -47.58 -32.21 12.93
C GLY A 50 -47.45 -33.73 12.83
N SER A 51 -46.28 -34.31 13.07
CA SER A 51 -46.06 -35.76 13.09
C SER A 51 -45.75 -36.24 14.50
N ARG A 52 -46.17 -37.47 14.82
CA ARG A 52 -45.77 -38.19 16.03
C ARG A 52 -44.48 -39.01 15.85
N LEU A 53 -43.72 -38.75 14.80
CA LEU A 53 -42.49 -39.45 14.52
C LEU A 53 -41.46 -39.15 15.63
N ASP A 54 -40.83 -40.19 16.18
CA ASP A 54 -39.77 -40.04 17.16
C ASP A 54 -38.49 -39.53 16.49
N GLU A 55 -37.76 -38.68 17.19
CA GLU A 55 -36.51 -38.07 16.69
C GLU A 55 -35.50 -39.12 16.19
N LYS A 56 -35.34 -40.22 16.95
CA LYS A 56 -34.42 -41.32 16.60
C LYS A 56 -34.85 -42.06 15.33
N GLU A 57 -36.14 -42.15 15.10
CA GLU A 57 -36.71 -42.82 13.94
C GLU A 57 -36.58 -41.95 12.69
N ALA A 58 -36.78 -40.64 12.82
CA ALA A 58 -36.51 -39.65 11.77
C ALA A 58 -35.05 -39.65 11.35
N GLN A 59 -34.14 -39.66 12.32
CA GLN A 59 -32.70 -39.71 12.07
C GLN A 59 -32.30 -41.00 11.34
N ARG A 60 -32.77 -42.14 11.75
CA ARG A 60 -32.50 -43.43 11.08
C ARG A 60 -33.01 -43.46 9.64
N MET A 61 -34.22 -42.94 9.42
CA MET A 61 -34.77 -42.86 8.06
C MET A 61 -33.93 -42.00 7.15
N MET A 62 -33.44 -40.85 7.64
CA MET A 62 -32.54 -39.97 6.89
C MET A 62 -31.18 -40.61 6.62
N GLU A 63 -30.56 -41.23 7.63
CA GLU A 63 -29.22 -41.82 7.48
C GLU A 63 -29.21 -43.07 6.60
N GLN A 64 -30.28 -43.90 6.70
CA GLN A 64 -30.32 -45.21 6.00
C GLN A 64 -31.00 -45.14 4.65
N LEU A 65 -32.05 -44.32 4.49
CA LEU A 65 -32.89 -44.29 3.32
C LEU A 65 -32.82 -42.99 2.53
N GLY A 66 -32.26 -41.94 3.14
CA GLY A 66 -32.23 -40.61 2.50
C GLY A 66 -33.60 -39.95 2.31
N ILE A 67 -34.66 -40.58 2.85
CA ILE A 67 -36.05 -40.12 2.77
C ILE A 67 -36.70 -40.18 4.14
N ILE A 68 -37.70 -39.32 4.36
CA ILE A 68 -38.56 -39.36 5.57
C ILE A 68 -39.97 -39.70 5.13
N ASN A 69 -40.51 -40.77 5.65
CA ASN A 69 -41.91 -41.11 5.48
C ASN A 69 -42.72 -40.59 6.68
N LEU A 70 -43.63 -39.67 6.42
CA LEU A 70 -44.52 -39.09 7.46
C LEU A 70 -45.80 -39.86 7.54
N PRO A 71 -46.09 -40.50 8.68
CA PRO A 71 -47.32 -41.29 8.86
C PRO A 71 -48.60 -40.44 8.90
N ASP A 72 -48.48 -39.15 9.18
CA ASP A 72 -49.64 -38.25 9.31
C ASP A 72 -49.83 -37.44 8.01
N PRO A 73 -51.00 -37.45 7.38
CA PRO A 73 -51.29 -36.70 6.14
C PRO A 73 -51.15 -35.17 6.28
N GLN A 74 -51.20 -34.65 7.49
CA GLN A 74 -51.06 -33.22 7.76
C GLN A 74 -49.64 -32.81 8.16
N ALA A 75 -48.75 -33.79 8.31
CA ALA A 75 -47.37 -33.49 8.66
C ALA A 75 -46.66 -32.75 7.54
N LYS A 76 -45.85 -31.80 7.92
CA LYS A 76 -45.02 -31.02 7.01
C LYS A 76 -43.56 -31.15 7.37
N VAL A 77 -42.71 -31.33 6.35
CA VAL A 77 -41.27 -31.29 6.46
C VAL A 77 -40.79 -30.02 5.78
N GLY A 78 -39.96 -29.30 6.44
CA GLY A 78 -39.30 -28.12 5.88
C GLY A 78 -37.86 -28.00 6.40
N TYR A 79 -37.01 -27.39 5.64
CA TYR A 79 -35.72 -27.00 6.16
C TYR A 79 -35.83 -25.63 6.82
N VAL A 80 -35.36 -25.53 8.05
CA VAL A 80 -35.19 -24.25 8.74
C VAL A 80 -33.79 -23.77 8.39
N THR A 81 -33.71 -22.84 7.47
CA THR A 81 -32.48 -22.16 7.14
C THR A 81 -32.50 -20.78 7.77
N LYS A 82 -31.38 -20.36 8.34
CA LYS A 82 -31.21 -18.97 8.78
C LYS A 82 -31.18 -18.09 7.54
N ASP A 83 -32.01 -17.09 7.51
CA ASP A 83 -31.94 -16.06 6.43
C ASP A 83 -30.76 -15.12 6.74
N ILE A 84 -29.72 -15.20 5.93
CA ILE A 84 -28.54 -14.36 6.08
C ILE A 84 -28.82 -13.04 5.36
N ASN A 85 -28.91 -11.96 6.11
CA ASN A 85 -29.04 -10.62 5.54
C ASN A 85 -27.68 -10.18 4.95
N LYS A 86 -27.44 -10.64 3.73
CA LYS A 86 -26.19 -10.39 3.00
C LYS A 86 -25.91 -8.89 2.84
N ASP A 87 -26.93 -8.12 2.48
CA ASP A 87 -26.78 -6.69 2.22
C ASP A 87 -26.38 -5.92 3.47
N PHE A 88 -26.93 -6.31 4.64
CA PHE A 88 -26.57 -5.71 5.93
C PHE A 88 -25.12 -6.05 6.30
N ASN A 89 -24.71 -7.29 6.11
CA ASN A 89 -23.37 -7.74 6.45
C ASN A 89 -22.33 -7.06 5.56
N GLU A 90 -22.54 -6.99 4.25
CA GLU A 90 -21.68 -6.28 3.32
C GLU A 90 -21.58 -4.80 3.65
N TYR A 91 -22.71 -4.14 3.90
CA TYR A 91 -22.75 -2.73 4.31
C TYR A 91 -21.96 -2.49 5.60
N HIS A 92 -22.12 -3.37 6.60
CA HIS A 92 -21.44 -3.25 7.88
C HIS A 92 -19.92 -3.35 7.74
N LEU A 93 -19.43 -4.37 7.02
CA LEU A 93 -18.00 -4.54 6.75
C LEU A 93 -17.42 -3.38 5.94
N ASP A 94 -18.12 -2.92 4.92
CA ASP A 94 -17.69 -1.79 4.11
C ASP A 94 -17.61 -0.50 4.95
N LYS A 95 -18.56 -0.31 5.87
CA LYS A 95 -18.54 0.81 6.81
C LYS A 95 -17.36 0.77 7.76
N LEU A 96 -17.07 -0.39 8.36
CA LEU A 96 -15.90 -0.59 9.23
C LEU A 96 -14.60 -0.33 8.47
N LYS A 97 -14.48 -0.88 7.26
CA LYS A 97 -13.33 -0.66 6.38
C LYS A 97 -13.11 0.82 6.08
N LYS A 98 -14.15 1.54 5.69
CA LYS A 98 -14.09 2.99 5.41
C LYS A 98 -13.68 3.79 6.64
N LEU A 99 -14.24 3.46 7.82
CA LEU A 99 -13.86 4.10 9.07
C LEU A 99 -12.40 3.85 9.41
N TYR A 100 -11.90 2.62 9.22
CA TYR A 100 -10.51 2.26 9.45
C TYR A 100 -9.56 3.14 8.62
N TYR A 101 -9.78 3.24 7.32
CA TYR A 101 -8.96 4.11 6.45
C TYR A 101 -9.06 5.59 6.81
N THR A 102 -10.25 6.05 7.22
CA THR A 102 -10.47 7.44 7.63
C THR A 102 -9.70 7.76 8.91
N VAL A 103 -9.79 6.93 9.94
CA VAL A 103 -9.16 7.16 11.25
C VAL A 103 -7.64 7.03 11.15
N THR A 104 -7.15 6.04 10.43
CA THR A 104 -5.71 5.84 10.19
C THR A 104 -5.12 6.86 9.20
N LYS A 105 -5.95 7.66 8.53
CA LYS A 105 -5.54 8.57 7.44
C LYS A 105 -4.77 7.82 6.35
N SER A 106 -5.20 6.61 6.04
CA SER A 106 -4.62 5.73 5.01
C SER A 106 -5.51 5.73 3.78
N ILE A 107 -5.00 5.19 2.68
CA ILE A 107 -5.72 5.14 1.40
C ILE A 107 -6.07 3.69 1.10
N ASP A 108 -7.33 3.45 0.74
CA ASP A 108 -7.73 2.19 0.11
C ASP A 108 -7.48 2.27 -1.40
N PHE A 109 -6.40 1.65 -1.87
CA PHE A 109 -6.09 1.57 -3.30
C PHE A 109 -7.09 0.72 -4.10
N ASN A 110 -7.96 -0.03 -3.40
CA ASN A 110 -9.02 -0.83 -4.01
C ASN A 110 -10.34 -0.07 -4.16
N ASP A 111 -10.46 1.11 -3.57
CA ASP A 111 -11.65 1.95 -3.71
C ASP A 111 -11.83 2.34 -5.18
N GLU A 112 -13.08 2.24 -5.69
CA GLU A 112 -13.45 2.60 -7.06
C GLU A 112 -13.15 4.07 -7.36
N VAL A 113 -13.28 4.94 -6.36
CA VAL A 113 -12.96 6.37 -6.49
C VAL A 113 -11.47 6.58 -6.77
N PHE A 114 -10.59 5.74 -6.16
CA PHE A 114 -9.15 5.79 -6.41
C PHE A 114 -8.78 5.20 -7.77
N LYS A 115 -9.50 4.15 -8.21
CA LYS A 115 -9.31 3.49 -9.51
C LYS A 115 -9.89 4.27 -10.67
N SER A 116 -10.84 5.17 -10.42
CA SER A 116 -11.45 5.97 -11.48
C SER A 116 -10.41 6.89 -12.14
N ASN A 117 -10.67 7.27 -13.40
CA ASN A 117 -9.84 8.21 -14.16
C ASN A 117 -9.94 9.66 -13.61
N SER A 118 -9.74 9.80 -12.30
CA SER A 118 -9.70 11.12 -11.66
C SER A 118 -8.45 11.89 -12.13
N SER A 119 -8.59 13.21 -12.31
CA SER A 119 -7.48 14.08 -12.66
C SER A 119 -6.36 13.99 -11.62
N GLY A 120 -5.12 14.30 -12.01
CA GLY A 120 -3.98 14.30 -11.10
C GLY A 120 -4.20 15.20 -9.86
N GLU A 121 -4.99 16.28 -10.00
CA GLU A 121 -5.36 17.13 -8.86
C GLU A 121 -6.35 16.43 -7.91
N ALA A 122 -7.36 15.75 -8.41
CA ALA A 122 -8.30 15.01 -7.58
C ALA A 122 -7.57 13.93 -6.76
N ARG A 123 -6.59 13.24 -7.35
CA ARG A 123 -5.73 12.29 -6.63
C ARG A 123 -4.90 12.95 -5.54
N LYS A 124 -4.37 14.15 -5.77
CA LYS A 124 -3.65 14.92 -4.73
C LYS A 124 -4.55 15.23 -3.53
N TRP A 125 -5.81 15.60 -3.75
CA TRP A 125 -6.76 15.83 -2.67
C TRP A 125 -7.06 14.56 -1.86
N GLN A 126 -7.13 13.41 -2.52
CA GLN A 126 -7.36 12.13 -1.84
C GLN A 126 -6.21 11.73 -0.90
N ILE A 127 -4.97 12.08 -1.27
CA ILE A 127 -3.78 11.72 -0.47
C ILE A 127 -3.37 12.78 0.55
N ILE A 128 -4.05 13.94 0.61
CA ILE A 128 -3.63 15.06 1.46
C ILE A 128 -3.56 14.70 2.95
N ALA A 129 -4.47 13.86 3.42
CA ALA A 129 -4.48 13.41 4.82
C ALA A 129 -3.28 12.50 5.13
N LEU A 130 -2.93 11.61 4.20
CA LEU A 130 -1.75 10.74 4.29
C LEU A 130 -0.48 11.58 4.24
N GLU A 131 -0.42 12.58 3.37
CA GLU A 131 0.72 13.48 3.24
C GLU A 131 0.95 14.30 4.51
N ALA A 132 -0.12 14.86 5.10
CA ALA A 132 -0.04 15.57 6.37
C ALA A 132 0.48 14.68 7.52
N LYS A 133 0.00 13.43 7.59
CA LYS A 133 0.47 12.42 8.53
C LYS A 133 1.97 12.12 8.31
N THR A 134 2.38 11.93 7.06
CA THR A 134 3.75 11.63 6.69
C THR A 134 4.69 12.79 7.03
N ASN A 135 4.28 14.03 6.76
CA ASN A 135 5.05 15.22 7.12
C ASN A 135 5.29 15.32 8.65
N THR A 136 4.28 14.98 9.46
CA THR A 136 4.44 14.93 10.91
C THR A 136 5.47 13.87 11.32
N LYS A 137 5.39 12.67 10.76
CA LYS A 137 6.36 11.61 11.02
C LYS A 137 7.78 12.00 10.63
N GLU A 138 7.95 12.63 9.47
CA GLU A 138 9.27 13.09 9.04
C GLU A 138 9.91 14.07 10.01
N GLN A 139 9.12 14.99 10.57
CA GLN A 139 9.65 15.94 11.54
C GLN A 139 10.22 15.21 12.76
N TYR A 140 9.47 14.30 13.35
CA TYR A 140 9.94 13.51 14.51
C TYR A 140 11.08 12.56 14.15
N PHE A 141 11.04 11.97 12.95
CA PHE A 141 12.12 11.10 12.49
C PHE A 141 13.42 11.87 12.27
N LYS A 142 13.34 13.12 11.74
CA LYS A 142 14.50 14.02 11.65
C LYS A 142 15.10 14.36 13.00
N GLU A 143 14.28 14.54 14.04
CA GLU A 143 14.77 14.75 15.38
C GLU A 143 15.60 13.56 15.86
N GLY A 144 15.07 12.33 15.72
CA GLY A 144 15.81 11.12 16.08
C GLY A 144 17.10 10.91 15.29
N LEU A 145 17.07 11.20 13.96
CA LEU A 145 18.28 11.15 13.13
C LEU A 145 19.32 12.16 13.57
N LYS A 146 18.90 13.35 13.99
CA LYS A 146 19.82 14.38 14.50
C LYS A 146 20.48 13.95 15.80
N GLU A 147 19.72 13.42 16.75
CA GLU A 147 20.26 12.84 17.99
C GLU A 147 21.25 11.71 17.71
N ALA A 148 20.92 10.82 16.77
CA ALA A 148 21.81 9.74 16.36
C ALA A 148 23.11 10.27 15.74
N ALA A 149 23.02 11.29 14.87
CA ALA A 149 24.18 11.93 14.25
C ALA A 149 25.06 12.64 15.29
N GLU A 150 24.47 13.33 16.28
CA GLU A 150 25.19 13.94 17.40
C GLU A 150 25.96 12.89 18.22
N THR A 151 25.32 11.76 18.51
CA THR A 151 25.94 10.63 19.21
C THR A 151 27.11 10.04 18.40
N MET A 152 26.91 9.84 17.09
CA MET A 152 27.98 9.37 16.19
C MET A 152 29.14 10.36 16.11
N SER A 153 28.86 11.66 16.00
CA SER A 153 29.89 12.72 15.99
C SER A 153 30.72 12.72 17.26
N ALA A 154 30.06 12.58 18.43
CA ALA A 154 30.75 12.49 19.71
C ALA A 154 31.68 11.27 19.78
N PHE A 155 31.24 10.13 19.27
CA PHE A 155 32.05 8.91 19.19
C PHE A 155 33.25 9.07 18.25
N ILE A 156 33.07 9.63 17.06
CA ILE A 156 34.13 9.89 16.08
C ILE A 156 35.16 10.87 16.68
N LYS A 157 34.69 11.92 17.35
CA LYS A 157 35.55 12.88 18.04
C LYS A 157 36.39 12.21 19.12
N PHE A 158 35.82 11.27 19.89
CA PHE A 158 36.55 10.52 20.90
C PHE A 158 37.58 9.57 20.29
N ARG A 159 37.19 8.77 19.29
CA ARG A 159 38.03 7.73 18.67
C ARG A 159 39.09 8.32 17.75
N ASP A 160 38.68 9.15 16.80
CA ASP A 160 39.51 9.58 15.66
C ASP A 160 40.03 11.03 15.84
N LYS A 161 39.62 11.73 16.90
CA LYS A 161 39.94 13.17 17.15
C LYS A 161 39.43 14.08 16.01
N LEU A 162 38.46 13.64 15.24
CA LEU A 162 37.86 14.41 14.17
C LEU A 162 36.59 15.13 14.68
N ASP A 163 36.50 16.42 14.45
CA ASP A 163 35.31 17.21 14.82
C ASP A 163 34.37 17.32 13.62
N VAL A 164 33.19 16.70 13.74
CA VAL A 164 32.15 16.70 12.70
C VAL A 164 31.05 17.66 13.10
N ASP A 165 30.79 18.65 12.26
CA ASP A 165 29.72 19.61 12.48
C ASP A 165 28.36 19.03 12.04
N VAL A 166 27.60 18.50 12.99
CA VAL A 166 26.29 17.89 12.76
C VAL A 166 25.26 18.89 12.25
N SER A 167 25.45 20.19 12.51
CA SER A 167 24.49 21.22 12.06
C SER A 167 24.43 21.37 10.55
N LYS A 168 25.46 20.91 9.85
CA LYS A 168 25.54 20.91 8.38
C LYS A 168 24.92 19.69 7.72
N ILE A 169 24.52 18.68 8.50
CA ILE A 169 23.88 17.46 7.95
C ILE A 169 22.42 17.78 7.65
N VAL A 170 22.06 17.63 6.39
CA VAL A 170 20.68 17.80 5.92
C VAL A 170 20.08 16.43 5.61
N PHE A 171 19.00 16.11 6.30
CA PHE A 171 18.20 14.89 6.02
C PHE A 171 17.08 15.22 5.05
N THR A 172 17.12 14.64 3.86
CA THR A 172 16.12 14.84 2.82
C THR A 172 15.30 13.57 2.63
N PHE A 173 13.98 13.70 2.68
CA PHE A 173 13.05 12.62 2.38
C PHE A 173 12.39 12.89 1.03
N SER A 174 12.33 11.88 0.20
CA SER A 174 11.65 11.95 -1.09
C SER A 174 10.37 11.14 -1.07
N ARG A 175 9.30 11.65 -1.69
CA ARG A 175 8.04 10.93 -1.89
C ARG A 175 8.11 10.11 -3.16
N SER A 176 7.80 8.83 -3.07
CA SER A 176 7.61 7.97 -4.24
C SER A 176 6.11 7.86 -4.56
N LEU A 177 5.52 8.99 -4.94
CA LEU A 177 4.13 8.99 -5.41
C LEU A 177 4.09 8.59 -6.89
N PRO A 178 3.14 7.75 -7.29
CA PRO A 178 2.91 7.49 -8.71
C PRO A 178 2.57 8.81 -9.41
N THR A 179 3.45 9.27 -10.27
CA THR A 179 3.26 10.48 -11.06
C THR A 179 2.69 10.08 -12.42
N ASP A 180 1.62 10.73 -12.83
CA ASP A 180 1.07 10.55 -14.16
C ASP A 180 1.99 11.25 -15.17
N ILE A 181 2.91 10.47 -15.75
CA ILE A 181 3.88 10.95 -16.73
C ILE A 181 3.16 11.46 -17.98
N GLY A 182 2.01 10.85 -18.35
CA GLY A 182 1.20 11.31 -19.48
C GLY A 182 0.66 12.71 -19.26
N TYR A 183 0.11 12.98 -18.07
CA TYR A 183 -0.34 14.32 -17.72
C TYR A 183 0.81 15.35 -17.72
N LEU A 184 1.98 14.98 -17.22
CA LEU A 184 3.15 15.86 -17.24
C LEU A 184 3.61 16.13 -18.67
N ALA A 185 3.66 15.13 -19.54
CA ALA A 185 4.02 15.26 -20.94
C ALA A 185 3.10 16.24 -21.70
N ASP A 186 1.82 16.26 -21.36
CA ASP A 186 0.85 17.19 -21.94
C ASP A 186 0.88 18.60 -21.32
N ALA A 187 1.18 18.69 -20.03
CA ALA A 187 1.13 19.95 -19.28
C ALA A 187 2.43 20.78 -19.44
N LEU A 188 3.60 20.14 -19.36
CA LEU A 188 4.89 20.83 -19.37
C LEU A 188 5.15 21.63 -20.66
N PRO A 189 4.84 21.13 -21.88
CA PRO A 189 5.00 21.91 -23.10
C PRO A 189 4.12 23.18 -23.12
N LYS A 190 2.93 23.12 -22.53
CA LYS A 190 2.01 24.27 -22.45
C LYS A 190 2.51 25.34 -21.49
N LEU A 191 3.31 24.98 -20.50
CA LEU A 191 3.93 25.88 -19.53
C LEU A 191 5.25 26.47 -20.05
N SER A 192 5.86 25.85 -21.05
CA SER A 192 7.16 26.26 -21.62
C SER A 192 7.26 27.76 -22.01
N PRO A 193 6.22 28.44 -22.49
CA PRO A 193 6.30 29.89 -22.78
C PRO A 193 6.34 30.78 -21.52
N PHE A 194 5.95 30.24 -20.35
CA PHE A 194 5.74 31.03 -19.12
C PHE A 194 6.80 30.79 -18.05
N VAL A 195 7.54 29.67 -18.16
CA VAL A 195 8.54 29.27 -17.15
C VAL A 195 9.85 28.84 -17.80
N SER A 196 10.95 28.93 -17.03
CA SER A 196 12.27 28.55 -17.53
C SER A 196 12.36 27.04 -17.79
N LYS A 197 13.23 26.65 -18.74
CA LYS A 197 13.53 25.21 -19.02
C LYS A 197 13.94 24.45 -17.74
N ARG A 198 14.77 25.06 -16.90
CA ARG A 198 15.20 24.51 -15.62
C ARG A 198 14.02 24.14 -14.72
N THR A 199 13.02 25.04 -14.65
CA THR A 199 11.82 24.80 -13.84
C THR A 199 11.00 23.63 -14.39
N ILE A 200 10.90 23.52 -15.71
CA ILE A 200 10.20 22.41 -16.38
C ILE A 200 10.90 21.08 -16.10
N ILE A 201 12.21 21.03 -16.29
CA ILE A 201 13.03 19.82 -16.09
C ILE A 201 12.96 19.37 -14.63
N ASN A 202 12.95 20.31 -13.68
CA ASN A 202 12.81 20.00 -12.25
C ASN A 202 11.44 19.37 -11.86
N GLN A 203 10.43 19.48 -12.72
CA GLN A 203 9.12 18.82 -12.50
C GLN A 203 9.07 17.38 -13.04
N ILE A 204 10.10 16.94 -13.76
CA ILE A 204 10.17 15.60 -14.34
C ILE A 204 10.67 14.62 -13.26
N PRO A 205 9.86 13.64 -12.84
CA PRO A 205 10.14 12.82 -11.65
C PRO A 205 11.40 11.96 -11.71
N PHE A 206 11.87 11.63 -12.91
CA PHE A 206 13.06 10.80 -13.12
C PHE A 206 14.33 11.62 -13.32
N VAL A 207 14.25 12.95 -13.44
CA VAL A 207 15.41 13.84 -13.50
C VAL A 207 15.83 14.20 -12.07
N LYS A 208 16.99 13.74 -11.66
CA LYS A 208 17.52 13.97 -10.30
C LYS A 208 18.27 15.30 -10.19
N ASP A 209 18.95 15.70 -11.23
CA ASP A 209 19.74 16.93 -11.31
C ASP A 209 19.36 17.71 -12.57
N PRO A 210 18.54 18.77 -12.42
CA PRO A 210 18.11 19.59 -13.54
C PRO A 210 19.25 20.34 -14.24
N ASP A 211 20.30 20.69 -13.51
CA ASP A 211 21.43 21.44 -14.08
C ASP A 211 22.27 20.52 -14.96
N TYR A 212 22.55 19.30 -14.48
CA TYR A 212 23.23 18.28 -15.29
C TYR A 212 22.45 17.92 -16.55
N GLU A 213 21.13 17.78 -16.44
CA GLU A 213 20.25 17.47 -17.59
C GLU A 213 20.26 18.62 -18.61
N MET A 214 20.27 19.85 -18.12
CA MET A 214 20.40 21.02 -19.02
C MET A 214 21.74 21.05 -19.74
N ASP A 215 22.83 20.71 -19.08
CA ASP A 215 24.15 20.63 -19.69
C ASP A 215 24.21 19.54 -20.77
N LEU A 216 23.61 18.36 -20.50
CA LEU A 216 23.47 17.30 -21.51
C LEU A 216 22.66 17.77 -22.73
N MET A 217 21.52 18.43 -22.52
CA MET A 217 20.70 18.97 -23.60
C MET A 217 21.44 20.01 -24.43
N ASN A 218 22.27 20.86 -23.80
CA ASN A 218 23.09 21.83 -24.50
C ASN A 218 24.21 21.16 -25.32
N LEU A 219 24.81 20.10 -24.77
CA LEU A 219 25.79 19.29 -25.50
C LEU A 219 25.14 18.61 -26.72
N GLU A 220 23.97 18.03 -26.59
CA GLU A 220 23.25 17.40 -27.71
C GLU A 220 22.83 18.40 -28.79
N GLN A 221 22.43 19.61 -28.41
CA GLN A 221 22.06 20.68 -29.35
C GLN A 221 23.26 21.36 -29.99
N GLY A 222 24.44 21.27 -29.40
CA GLY A 222 25.70 21.90 -29.87
C GLY A 222 26.64 21.01 -30.65
N GLN A 223 26.32 19.70 -30.74
CA GLN A 223 27.22 18.75 -31.44
C GLN A 223 26.59 18.17 -32.71
N ASP A 224 27.18 18.56 -33.87
CA ASP A 224 27.61 17.57 -34.85
C ASP A 224 28.51 16.55 -34.12
N TYR A 225 28.05 15.35 -33.90
CA TYR A 225 28.85 14.25 -33.37
C TYR A 225 29.98 13.98 -34.36
N PRO A 226 31.26 14.08 -33.98
CA PRO A 226 32.33 13.46 -34.77
C PRO A 226 32.11 11.95 -34.59
N SER A 227 31.56 11.34 -35.62
CA SER A 227 31.52 9.88 -35.78
C SER A 227 32.96 9.37 -35.78
N GLY A 228 33.47 8.86 -34.67
CA GLY A 228 34.74 8.21 -34.71
C GLY A 228 35.59 8.10 -33.45
N GLU A 229 35.06 7.79 -32.27
CA GLU A 229 35.96 7.52 -31.15
C GLU A 229 35.46 6.41 -30.15
N TYR A 230 34.62 5.49 -30.63
CA TYR A 230 34.22 4.33 -29.83
C TYR A 230 34.65 2.97 -30.42
N ASP A 231 35.58 2.98 -31.44
CA ASP A 231 36.03 1.74 -32.12
C ASP A 231 37.33 1.12 -31.54
N GLU A 232 37.87 1.61 -30.43
CA GLU A 232 39.16 1.09 -29.93
C GLU A 232 39.11 0.40 -28.52
N LEU A 233 37.98 0.01 -28.00
CA LEU A 233 37.95 -0.76 -26.74
C LEU A 233 37.26 -2.14 -26.83
N GLY A 234 37.20 -2.74 -28.02
CA GLY A 234 36.57 -4.03 -28.24
C GLY A 234 37.37 -5.05 -29.09
N GLY A 235 38.64 -4.83 -29.30
CA GLY A 235 39.46 -5.68 -30.17
C GLY A 235 40.69 -6.25 -29.48
N ALA A 236 40.52 -7.19 -28.56
CA ALA A 236 41.62 -8.03 -28.12
C ALA A 236 41.14 -9.50 -27.98
N GLY A 237 41.58 -10.31 -28.91
CA GLY A 237 41.69 -11.75 -28.68
C GLY A 237 40.74 -12.63 -29.48
N ASN A 238 41.21 -13.03 -30.66
CA ASN A 238 41.19 -14.44 -31.04
C ASN A 238 41.90 -14.60 -32.38
N ASP A 239 43.24 -14.51 -32.35
CA ASP A 239 44.08 -15.24 -33.30
C ASP A 239 44.32 -16.62 -32.70
N GLU A 240 43.81 -17.67 -33.34
CA GLU A 240 44.42 -18.99 -33.31
C GLU A 240 43.77 -19.88 -34.39
N GLU A 241 44.59 -20.03 -35.43
CA GLU A 241 45.01 -21.28 -36.03
C GLU A 241 43.99 -22.02 -36.91
N GLU A 242 44.05 -21.71 -38.17
CA GLU A 242 43.86 -22.69 -39.22
C GLU A 242 45.21 -23.22 -39.66
N ASN A 243 45.47 -24.47 -39.39
CA ASN A 243 46.48 -25.22 -40.08
C ASN A 243 45.97 -26.64 -40.43
N ASN A 244 45.92 -26.88 -41.74
CA ASN A 244 46.16 -28.13 -42.46
C ASN A 244 45.26 -29.36 -42.25
N GLY A 245 44.70 -29.77 -43.38
CA GLY A 245 44.26 -31.13 -43.63
C GLY A 245 43.48 -31.23 -44.92
#